data_b579879f231179df8b6273e539598cbb
#
_entry.id   b579879f231179df8b6273e539598cbb
#
_cell.length_a   1.000
_cell.length_b   1.000
_cell.length_c   1.000
_cell.angle_alpha   90.00
_cell.angle_beta   90.00
_cell.angle_gamma   90.00
#
_symmetry.space_group_name_H-M   'P 1'
#
loop_
_entity.id
_entity.type
_entity.pdbx_description
1 polymer ?
#
loop_
_entity_poly.entity_id
_entity_poly.type
_entity_poly.pdbx_seq_one_letter_code
_entity_poly.pdbx_strand_id
1 'polypeptide(L)'
;MTKRSEQWHYIKTGLRRLRIAMNGYRRDSRSAHFLFISAAILETSHRIPNLDYDILMKLTLQLTKSMEECEKLYRLMCFNVFAHNRDDHSKNFSYIYRDEEKRWILSPAYDLTYSNSIGGEHATTVNGNGADPGMDDLL
;
A
#
# COMPACT_ATOMS: atom_id res chain seq x y z
N MET A 1 2.80 6.97 -23.42
CA MET A 1 2.29 7.11 -22.05
C MET A 1 3.47 6.91 -21.09
N THR A 2 3.67 7.77 -20.12
CA THR A 2 4.78 7.62 -19.18
C THR A 2 4.43 6.58 -18.12
N LYS A 3 5.44 5.87 -17.59
CA LYS A 3 5.28 4.89 -16.48
C LYS A 3 4.46 5.47 -15.31
N ARG A 4 4.62 6.75 -15.04
CA ARG A 4 3.90 7.50 -14.01
C ARG A 4 2.41 7.69 -14.32
N SER A 5 2.05 7.91 -15.59
CA SER A 5 0.64 8.05 -16.00
C SER A 5 -0.13 6.72 -15.95
N GLU A 6 0.55 5.62 -16.23
CA GLU A 6 -0.02 4.27 -16.10
C GLU A 6 -0.32 3.94 -14.62
N GLN A 7 0.62 4.21 -13.73
CA GLN A 7 0.44 4.01 -12.29
C GLN A 7 -0.77 4.79 -11.75
N TRP A 8 -0.95 6.04 -12.16
CA TRP A 8 -2.11 6.84 -11.80
C TRP A 8 -3.42 6.26 -12.33
N HIS A 9 -3.40 5.69 -13.52
CA HIS A 9 -4.57 5.03 -14.08
C HIS A 9 -4.99 3.82 -13.22
N TYR A 10 -4.05 2.99 -12.80
CA TYR A 10 -4.32 1.83 -11.92
C TYR A 10 -4.88 2.26 -10.57
N ILE A 11 -4.30 3.28 -9.94
CA ILE A 11 -4.81 3.80 -8.65
C ILE A 11 -6.26 4.28 -8.81
N LYS A 12 -6.56 5.10 -9.81
CA LYS A 12 -7.92 5.60 -10.04
C LYS A 12 -8.92 4.49 -10.31
N THR A 13 -8.53 3.50 -11.10
CA THR A 13 -9.38 2.35 -11.43
C THR A 13 -9.65 1.50 -10.19
N GLY A 14 -8.63 1.23 -9.39
CA GLY A 14 -8.76 0.51 -8.12
C GLY A 14 -9.67 1.22 -7.13
N LEU A 15 -9.49 2.53 -6.95
CA LEU A 15 -10.36 3.34 -6.08
C LEU A 15 -11.81 3.37 -6.56
N ARG A 16 -12.04 3.39 -7.86
CA ARG A 16 -13.39 3.32 -8.43
C ARG A 16 -14.06 1.97 -8.13
N ARG A 17 -13.32 0.87 -8.28
CA ARG A 17 -13.81 -0.47 -7.95
C ARG A 17 -14.11 -0.61 -6.47
N LEU A 18 -13.22 -0.11 -5.63
CA LEU A 18 -13.42 -0.07 -4.19
C LEU A 18 -14.71 0.67 -3.82
N ARG A 19 -14.95 1.81 -4.42
CA ARG A 19 -16.20 2.59 -4.19
C ARG A 19 -17.44 1.81 -4.60
N ILE A 20 -17.39 1.06 -5.71
CA ILE A 20 -18.50 0.22 -6.16
C ILE A 20 -18.74 -0.92 -5.17
N ALA A 21 -17.67 -1.61 -4.74
CA ALA A 21 -17.75 -2.68 -3.75
C ALA A 21 -18.33 -2.19 -2.42
N MET A 22 -17.90 -1.03 -1.94
CA MET A 22 -18.43 -0.41 -0.72
C MET A 22 -19.92 -0.05 -0.80
N ASN A 23 -20.36 0.44 -1.96
CA ASN A 23 -21.79 0.77 -2.14
C ASN A 23 -22.66 -0.48 -2.12
N GLY A 24 -22.17 -1.62 -2.63
CA GLY A 24 -22.83 -2.91 -2.51
C GLY A 24 -22.88 -3.39 -1.06
N TYR A 25 -21.76 -3.26 -0.34
CA TYR A 25 -21.62 -3.69 1.04
C TYR A 25 -22.51 -2.89 2.03
N ARG A 26 -22.61 -1.56 1.86
CA ARG A 26 -23.44 -0.70 2.72
C ARG A 26 -24.92 -1.06 2.73
N ARG A 27 -25.38 -1.84 1.73
CA ARG A 27 -26.78 -2.30 1.66
C ARG A 27 -27.07 -3.49 2.55
N ASP A 28 -26.05 -4.27 2.94
CA ASP A 28 -26.25 -5.61 3.52
C ASP A 28 -25.74 -5.80 4.95
N SER A 29 -24.97 -4.91 5.56
CA SER A 29 -24.36 -5.20 6.86
C SER A 29 -24.42 -4.09 7.89
N ARG A 30 -24.85 -4.49 9.07
CA ARG A 30 -24.77 -3.73 10.32
C ARG A 30 -23.37 -3.92 10.92
N SER A 31 -22.52 -2.91 10.85
CA SER A 31 -21.20 -2.83 11.48
C SER A 31 -20.21 -3.97 11.16
N ALA A 32 -19.49 -3.83 10.08
CA ALA A 32 -18.29 -4.63 9.87
C ALA A 32 -17.13 -3.73 9.41
N HIS A 33 -15.96 -4.04 9.92
CA HIS A 33 -14.74 -3.42 9.48
C HIS A 33 -14.38 -3.98 8.11
N PHE A 34 -14.31 -3.12 7.11
CA PHE A 34 -13.97 -3.55 5.75
C PHE A 34 -12.45 -3.47 5.57
N LEU A 35 -11.82 -4.63 5.39
CA LEU A 35 -10.39 -4.72 5.12
C LEU A 35 -10.15 -4.80 3.61
N PHE A 36 -9.29 -3.93 3.10
CA PHE A 36 -8.89 -3.98 1.69
C PHE A 36 -7.37 -3.98 1.56
N ILE A 37 -6.85 -4.96 0.81
CA ILE A 37 -5.43 -5.15 0.59
C ILE A 37 -4.99 -4.29 -0.59
N SER A 38 -3.85 -3.60 -0.49
CA SER A 38 -3.34 -2.72 -1.55
C SER A 38 -3.14 -3.45 -2.88
N ALA A 39 -2.77 -4.72 -2.85
CA ALA A 39 -2.67 -5.56 -4.04
C ALA A 39 -3.98 -5.65 -4.82
N ALA A 40 -5.12 -5.76 -4.12
CA ALA A 40 -6.43 -5.81 -4.76
C ALA A 40 -6.83 -4.46 -5.37
N ILE A 41 -6.45 -3.35 -4.73
CA ILE A 41 -6.71 -2.00 -5.25
C ILE A 41 -5.86 -1.73 -6.49
N LEU A 42 -4.59 -2.11 -6.46
CA LEU A 42 -3.63 -1.83 -7.53
C LEU A 42 -3.64 -2.88 -8.65
N GLU A 43 -4.40 -3.96 -8.50
CA GLU A 43 -4.41 -5.11 -9.44
C GLU A 43 -3.00 -5.67 -9.72
N THR A 44 -2.19 -5.75 -8.69
CA THR A 44 -0.77 -6.13 -8.82
C THR A 44 -0.52 -7.61 -9.04
N SER A 45 -1.54 -8.40 -9.42
CA SER A 45 -1.30 -9.77 -9.86
C SER A 45 -0.59 -9.76 -11.22
N HIS A 46 0.72 -9.74 -11.24
CA HIS A 46 1.62 -9.94 -12.39
C HIS A 46 1.86 -8.77 -13.36
N ARG A 47 1.23 -7.59 -13.22
CA ARG A 47 1.35 -6.50 -14.21
C ARG A 47 2.14 -5.28 -13.77
N ILE A 48 2.43 -5.12 -12.49
CA ILE A 48 3.36 -4.09 -12.00
C ILE A 48 4.57 -4.83 -11.41
N PRO A 49 5.57 -5.15 -12.23
CA PRO A 49 6.86 -5.53 -11.69
C PRO A 49 7.42 -4.28 -11.00
N ASN A 50 7.78 -4.36 -9.74
CA ASN A 50 8.37 -3.29 -8.95
C ASN A 50 7.36 -2.25 -8.44
N LEU A 51 6.54 -2.64 -7.48
CA LEU A 51 5.82 -1.67 -6.64
C LEU A 51 6.85 -0.78 -5.93
N ASP A 52 6.57 0.51 -5.88
CA ASP A 52 7.38 1.49 -5.17
C ASP A 52 6.60 2.11 -4.02
N TYR A 53 7.26 2.46 -2.93
CA TYR A 53 6.62 3.12 -1.80
C TYR A 53 6.01 4.48 -2.17
N ASP A 54 6.52 5.16 -3.20
CA ASP A 54 5.89 6.38 -3.73
C ASP A 54 4.45 6.12 -4.21
N ILE A 55 4.21 4.99 -4.85
CA ILE A 55 2.87 4.58 -5.28
C ILE A 55 1.98 4.26 -4.08
N LEU A 56 2.52 3.55 -3.09
CA LEU A 56 1.79 3.26 -1.85
C LEU A 56 1.45 4.54 -1.08
N MET A 57 2.36 5.52 -1.03
CA MET A 57 2.10 6.82 -0.41
C MET A 57 0.96 7.56 -1.11
N LYS A 58 0.98 7.60 -2.44
CA LYS A 58 -0.09 8.21 -3.24
C LYS A 58 -1.42 7.51 -3.02
N LEU A 59 -1.43 6.18 -3.00
CA LEU A 59 -2.63 5.39 -2.71
C LEU A 59 -3.15 5.69 -1.31
N THR A 60 -2.28 5.69 -0.31
CA THR A 60 -2.64 5.99 1.08
C THR A 60 -3.27 7.36 1.20
N LEU A 61 -2.65 8.39 0.62
CA LEU A 61 -3.18 9.75 0.66
C LEU A 61 -4.54 9.86 -0.06
N GLN A 62 -4.68 9.23 -1.22
CA GLN A 62 -5.94 9.26 -1.98
C GLN A 62 -7.07 8.52 -1.28
N LEU A 63 -6.77 7.44 -0.60
CA LEU A 63 -7.76 6.60 0.06
C LEU A 63 -8.14 7.16 1.44
N THR A 64 -7.16 7.50 2.26
CA THR A 64 -7.39 7.93 3.64
C THR A 64 -7.65 9.42 3.79
N LYS A 65 -7.19 10.24 2.85
CA LYS A 65 -7.21 11.71 2.91
C LYS A 65 -6.49 12.25 4.17
N SER A 66 -5.51 11.53 4.67
CA SER A 66 -4.83 11.81 5.92
C SER A 66 -3.31 11.74 5.78
N MET A 67 -2.63 12.82 6.12
CA MET A 67 -1.17 12.85 6.20
C MET A 67 -0.64 12.01 7.37
N GLU A 68 -1.42 11.87 8.42
CA GLU A 68 -1.06 10.99 9.56
C GLU A 68 -0.91 9.54 9.10
N GLU A 69 -1.82 9.07 8.24
CA GLU A 69 -1.74 7.72 7.70
C GLU A 69 -0.54 7.55 6.73
N CYS A 70 -0.19 8.59 5.99
CA CYS A 70 1.02 8.60 5.18
C CYS A 70 2.29 8.56 6.04
N GLU A 71 2.30 9.25 7.17
CA GLU A 71 3.41 9.20 8.13
C GLU A 71 3.57 7.80 8.74
N LYS A 72 2.47 7.12 9.06
CA LYS A 72 2.50 5.72 9.51
C LYS A 72 3.10 4.81 8.45
N LEU A 73 2.72 4.97 7.20
CA LEU A 73 3.31 4.21 6.09
C LEU A 73 4.80 4.52 5.92
N TYR A 74 5.21 5.77 6.05
CA TYR A 74 6.61 6.17 5.99
C TYR A 74 7.44 5.51 7.10
N ARG A 75 6.94 5.49 8.32
CA ARG A 75 7.58 4.79 9.44
C ARG A 75 7.70 3.29 9.19
N LEU A 76 6.68 2.68 8.61
CA LEU A 76 6.71 1.27 8.22
C LEU A 76 7.75 1.00 7.12
N MET A 77 7.84 1.88 6.12
CA MET A 77 8.88 1.83 5.09
C MET A 77 10.28 1.87 5.71
N CYS A 78 10.54 2.83 6.59
CA CYS A 78 11.82 2.93 7.29
C CYS A 78 12.13 1.66 8.09
N PHE A 79 11.14 1.12 8.80
CA PHE A 79 11.31 -0.14 9.51
C PHE A 79 11.69 -1.29 8.56
N ASN A 80 10.97 -1.46 7.47
CA ASN A 80 11.23 -2.53 6.51
C ASN A 80 12.64 -2.43 5.91
N VAL A 81 13.10 -1.22 5.62
CA VAL A 81 14.45 -0.97 5.10
C VAL A 81 15.51 -1.34 6.15
N PHE A 82 15.43 -0.77 7.36
CA PHE A 82 16.47 -0.95 8.38
C PHE A 82 16.45 -2.31 9.06
N ALA A 83 15.28 -2.92 9.19
CA ALA A 83 15.15 -4.28 9.74
C ALA A 83 15.37 -5.37 8.69
N HIS A 84 15.67 -5.02 7.44
CA HIS A 84 15.79 -5.97 6.33
C HIS A 84 14.55 -6.87 6.17
N ASN A 85 13.35 -6.30 6.37
CA ASN A 85 12.12 -6.98 6.04
C ASN A 85 11.88 -6.84 4.53
N ARG A 86 12.54 -7.67 3.74
CA ARG A 86 12.53 -7.60 2.27
C ARG A 86 11.32 -8.26 1.63
N ASP A 87 10.51 -8.97 2.41
CA ASP A 87 9.23 -9.54 1.96
C ASP A 87 8.08 -8.53 2.07
N ASP A 88 8.36 -7.27 1.76
CA ASP A 88 7.45 -6.14 1.81
C ASP A 88 6.60 -6.00 0.53
N HIS A 89 5.99 -7.10 0.10
CA HIS A 89 5.14 -7.11 -1.09
C HIS A 89 3.77 -6.45 -0.84
N SER A 90 3.06 -6.15 -1.92
CA SER A 90 1.80 -5.40 -1.90
C SER A 90 0.69 -6.01 -1.02
N LYS A 91 0.72 -7.31 -0.76
CA LYS A 91 -0.24 -8.00 0.12
C LYS A 91 -0.04 -7.69 1.61
N ASN A 92 1.12 -7.15 1.98
CA ASN A 92 1.45 -6.80 3.37
C ASN A 92 1.01 -5.36 3.74
N PHE A 93 0.36 -4.66 2.83
CA PHE A 93 -0.22 -3.35 3.08
C PHE A 93 -1.72 -3.41 2.91
N SER A 94 -2.45 -3.02 3.96
CA SER A 94 -3.91 -3.10 3.99
C SER A 94 -4.52 -1.83 4.57
N TYR A 95 -5.78 -1.60 4.24
CA TYR A 95 -6.56 -0.47 4.74
C TYR A 95 -7.84 -0.97 5.37
N ILE A 96 -8.24 -0.32 6.44
CA ILE A 96 -9.45 -0.63 7.21
C ILE A 96 -10.41 0.54 7.06
N TYR A 97 -11.67 0.26 6.71
CA TYR A 97 -12.72 1.25 6.77
C TYR A 97 -13.35 1.27 8.16
N ARG A 98 -13.36 2.42 8.79
CA ARG A 98 -14.02 2.65 10.08
C ARG A 98 -15.38 3.28 9.85
N ASP A 99 -16.44 2.50 10.02
CA ASP A 99 -17.81 2.94 9.80
C ASP A 99 -18.23 4.09 10.72
N GLU A 100 -17.79 4.09 11.98
CA GLU A 100 -18.09 5.12 12.97
C GLU A 100 -17.50 6.48 12.56
N GLU A 101 -16.26 6.47 12.06
CA GLU A 101 -15.53 7.67 11.63
C GLU A 101 -15.74 7.97 10.14
N LYS A 102 -16.35 7.04 9.39
CA LYS A 102 -16.58 7.11 7.93
C LYS A 102 -15.31 7.43 7.15
N ARG A 103 -14.20 6.80 7.52
CA ARG A 103 -12.90 7.00 6.90
C ARG A 103 -12.11 5.71 6.78
N TRP A 104 -11.18 5.73 5.83
CA TRP A 104 -10.14 4.73 5.71
C TRP A 104 -8.93 5.07 6.56
N ILE A 105 -8.33 4.05 7.14
CA ILE A 105 -7.04 4.13 7.82
C ILE A 105 -6.11 3.06 7.27
N LEU A 106 -4.80 3.29 7.39
CA LEU A 106 -3.81 2.23 7.19
C LEU A 106 -3.97 1.20 8.32
N SER A 107 -4.00 -0.09 7.98
CA SER A 107 -4.04 -1.13 9.01
C SER A 107 -2.75 -1.10 9.85
N PRO A 108 -2.80 -1.56 11.11
CA PRO A 108 -1.57 -1.87 11.83
C PRO A 108 -0.67 -2.77 11.00
N ALA A 109 0.64 -2.57 11.12
CA ALA A 109 1.62 -3.39 10.43
C ALA A 109 1.52 -4.86 10.88
N TYR A 110 1.68 -5.77 9.94
CA TYR A 110 1.69 -7.20 10.17
C TYR A 110 2.74 -7.87 9.30
N ASP A 111 3.04 -9.12 9.60
CA ASP A 111 4.03 -9.93 8.87
C ASP A 111 5.42 -9.27 8.85
N LEU A 112 5.80 -8.69 9.98
CA LEU A 112 7.08 -8.02 10.17
C LEU A 112 8.14 -9.03 10.56
N THR A 113 8.92 -9.50 9.60
CA THR A 113 9.98 -10.48 9.83
C THR A 113 11.27 -10.07 9.12
N TYR A 114 12.39 -10.48 9.67
CA TYR A 114 13.65 -10.43 8.92
C TYR A 114 13.56 -11.41 7.74
N SER A 115 13.79 -10.92 6.54
CA SER A 115 13.77 -11.75 5.34
C SER A 115 14.85 -11.31 4.35
N ASN A 116 15.65 -12.25 3.90
CA ASN A 116 16.61 -11.99 2.83
C ASN A 116 15.99 -12.05 1.43
N SER A 117 14.72 -12.38 1.31
CA SER A 117 13.98 -12.62 0.07
C SER A 117 14.73 -13.53 -0.95
N ILE A 118 14.00 -14.00 -1.94
CA ILE A 118 14.63 -14.69 -3.10
C ILE A 118 15.29 -13.60 -3.95
N GLY A 119 16.63 -13.54 -3.94
CA GLY A 119 17.41 -12.55 -4.71
C GLY A 119 17.95 -11.36 -3.89
N GLY A 120 17.65 -11.25 -2.60
CA GLY A 120 18.24 -10.24 -1.72
C GLY A 120 17.71 -8.81 -1.89
N GLU A 121 16.58 -8.62 -2.58
CA GLU A 121 15.98 -7.31 -2.83
C GLU A 121 14.63 -7.14 -2.14
N HIS A 122 14.25 -5.91 -1.84
CA HIS A 122 12.92 -5.56 -1.39
C HIS A 122 11.88 -5.85 -2.47
N ALA A 123 10.74 -6.41 -2.09
CA ALA A 123 9.62 -6.62 -3.00
C ALA A 123 8.96 -5.28 -3.39
N THR A 124 9.02 -4.27 -2.50
CA THR A 124 8.63 -2.90 -2.79
C THR A 124 9.88 -2.01 -2.78
N THR A 125 10.12 -1.32 -3.89
CA THR A 125 11.30 -0.45 -4.03
C THR A 125 11.11 0.87 -3.27
N VAL A 126 12.22 1.48 -2.88
CA VAL A 126 12.27 2.83 -2.33
C VAL A 126 12.97 3.73 -3.34
N ASN A 127 12.26 4.68 -3.89
CA ASN A 127 12.76 5.57 -4.96
C ASN A 127 13.42 4.79 -6.13
N GLY A 128 12.83 3.64 -6.49
CA GLY A 128 13.34 2.74 -7.54
C GLY A 128 14.46 1.80 -7.10
N ASN A 129 14.96 1.91 -5.87
CA ASN A 129 16.01 1.05 -5.32
C ASN A 129 15.40 -0.10 -4.50
N GLY A 130 15.62 -1.32 -4.92
CA GLY A 130 15.17 -2.53 -4.20
C GLY A 130 16.32 -3.30 -3.54
N ALA A 131 17.55 -3.12 -4.04
CA ALA A 131 18.69 -3.93 -3.59
C ALA A 131 19.21 -3.49 -2.22
N ASP A 132 19.47 -2.20 -2.05
CA ASP A 132 20.03 -1.63 -0.82
C ASP A 132 19.59 -0.18 -0.64
N PRO A 133 18.31 0.06 -0.37
CA PRO A 133 17.83 1.42 -0.11
C PRO A 133 18.45 1.98 1.17
N GLY A 134 18.97 3.19 1.09
CA GLY A 134 19.63 3.89 2.18
C GLY A 134 18.91 5.17 2.58
N MET A 135 19.59 5.97 3.41
CA MET A 135 19.03 7.25 3.87
C MET A 135 18.71 8.21 2.73
N ASP A 136 19.53 8.21 1.68
CA ASP A 136 19.32 9.08 0.52
C ASP A 136 18.08 8.73 -0.29
N ASP A 137 17.68 7.45 -0.27
CA ASP A 137 16.45 6.99 -0.94
C ASP A 137 15.19 7.32 -0.11
N LEU A 138 15.34 7.47 1.21
CA LEU A 138 14.25 7.76 2.13
C LEU A 138 13.94 9.26 2.26
N LEU A 139 14.88 10.11 1.94
CA LEU A 139 14.75 11.57 2.00
C LEU A 139 14.27 12.19 0.69
#